data_8c1f71b91e8c1286b1808a74428cea39
#
_entry.id   8c1f71b91e8c1286b1808a74428cea39
#
_cell.length_a   1.000
_cell.length_b   1.000
_cell.length_c   1.000
_cell.angle_alpha   90.00
_cell.angle_beta   90.00
_cell.angle_gamma   90.00
#
_symmetry.space_group_name_H-M   'P 1'
#
loop_
_entity.id
_entity.type
_entity.pdbx_description
1 polymer ?
#
loop_
_entity_poly.entity_id
_entity_poly.type
_entity_poly.pdbx_seq_one_letter_code
_entity_poly.pdbx_strand_id
1 'polypeptide(L)'
;MRKIRTYQEVSHTTESELLEQVIEQQERLADRLSQVKRLIAIASGKGGVGKSAITANLAVGLAKKGFKIGATDADLNGPSLGRMLNVSGAKLRDSADGVEPAMSPDGVSVMSMELLQNEADAPLKWREPSLGGFIWQSSLETGVLREFLGDVVWGDLDALLIDVPPGTDKIKRLLELLPSLDLMLLVTTPSETTRFVVAKSIRLAQEAMIENIGLVENMESHVCPSCGHASRLFGTGQALEEDAEEPLPQWGRIPFDPRLGASTDQGRSLISTEPDSVTAVALEDLVERVSKYIKGG
;
A
#
# COMPACT_ATOMS: atom_id res chain seq x y z
N MET A 1 9.33 6.22 -23.89
CA MET A 1 7.91 6.34 -23.49
C MET A 1 7.04 5.80 -24.61
N ARG A 2 6.55 4.56 -24.50
CA ARG A 2 5.48 4.10 -25.40
C ARG A 2 4.25 4.93 -25.04
N LYS A 3 3.75 5.72 -26.01
CA LYS A 3 2.57 6.57 -25.87
C LYS A 3 1.41 5.77 -25.28
N ILE A 4 0.85 6.22 -24.15
CA ILE A 4 -0.46 5.76 -23.69
C ILE A 4 -1.44 6.00 -24.84
N ARG A 5 -1.97 4.93 -25.42
CA ARG A 5 -2.87 5.04 -26.57
C ARG A 5 -4.18 5.69 -26.12
N THR A 6 -4.63 6.67 -26.86
CA THR A 6 -5.92 7.34 -26.62
C THR A 6 -7.08 6.41 -26.98
N TYR A 7 -8.26 6.64 -26.41
CA TYR A 7 -9.49 5.89 -26.74
C TYR A 7 -9.77 5.81 -28.24
N GLN A 8 -9.42 6.83 -29.02
CA GLN A 8 -9.54 6.82 -30.49
C GLN A 8 -8.59 5.84 -31.18
N GLU A 9 -7.42 5.58 -30.60
CA GLU A 9 -6.48 4.58 -31.11
C GLU A 9 -6.91 3.14 -30.77
N VAL A 10 -7.67 2.97 -29.67
CA VAL A 10 -8.22 1.67 -29.23
C VAL A 10 -9.55 1.34 -29.92
N SER A 11 -10.36 2.34 -30.33
CA SER A 11 -11.68 2.11 -30.96
C SER A 11 -11.62 1.48 -32.36
N HIS A 12 -10.45 1.36 -32.95
CA HIS A 12 -10.21 0.66 -34.22
C HIS A 12 -9.50 -0.69 -34.06
N THR A 13 -9.25 -1.11 -32.81
CA THR A 13 -8.58 -2.38 -32.52
C THR A 13 -9.59 -3.54 -32.61
N THR A 14 -9.24 -4.62 -33.27
CA THR A 14 -10.08 -5.84 -33.32
C THR A 14 -10.08 -6.52 -31.95
N GLU A 15 -11.12 -7.33 -31.64
CA GLU A 15 -11.18 -8.08 -30.37
C GLU A 15 -9.92 -8.95 -30.13
N SER A 16 -9.33 -9.51 -31.19
CA SER A 16 -8.10 -10.28 -31.12
C SER A 16 -6.88 -9.47 -30.70
N GLU A 17 -6.74 -8.24 -31.21
CA GLU A 17 -5.63 -7.35 -30.83
C GLU A 17 -5.77 -6.83 -29.39
N LEU A 18 -7.00 -6.63 -28.90
CA LEU A 18 -7.25 -6.29 -27.50
C LEU A 18 -6.87 -7.45 -26.57
N LEU A 19 -7.22 -8.66 -26.96
CA LEU A 19 -6.88 -9.86 -26.20
C LEU A 19 -5.36 -10.07 -26.14
N GLU A 20 -4.64 -9.92 -27.26
CA GLU A 20 -3.18 -9.99 -27.31
C GLU A 20 -2.53 -8.95 -26.40
N GLN A 21 -3.02 -7.70 -26.38
CA GLN A 21 -2.50 -6.65 -25.52
C GLN A 21 -2.71 -6.96 -24.03
N VAL A 22 -3.86 -7.54 -23.68
CA VAL A 22 -4.13 -7.95 -22.27
C VAL A 22 -3.19 -9.08 -21.85
N ILE A 23 -2.97 -10.06 -22.73
CA ILE A 23 -2.04 -11.17 -22.48
C ILE A 23 -0.61 -10.64 -22.29
N GLU A 24 -0.12 -9.80 -23.21
CA GLU A 24 1.21 -9.19 -23.11
C GLU A 24 1.40 -8.39 -21.81
N GLN A 25 0.34 -7.69 -21.34
CA GLN A 25 0.40 -6.96 -20.08
C GLN A 25 0.45 -7.89 -18.88
N GLN A 26 -0.30 -9.00 -18.91
CA GLN A 26 -0.28 -10.00 -17.85
C GLN A 26 1.07 -10.73 -17.79
N GLU A 27 1.64 -11.10 -18.92
CA GLU A 27 2.96 -11.73 -19.00
C GLU A 27 4.05 -10.79 -18.45
N ARG A 28 4.05 -9.51 -18.85
CA ARG A 28 5.00 -8.51 -18.30
C ARG A 28 4.86 -8.33 -16.81
N LEU A 29 3.62 -8.27 -16.29
CA LEU A 29 3.37 -8.19 -14.87
C LEU A 29 3.94 -9.40 -14.14
N ALA A 30 3.66 -10.61 -14.64
CA ALA A 30 4.16 -11.85 -14.05
C ALA A 30 5.70 -11.92 -14.07
N ASP A 31 6.32 -11.60 -15.21
CA ASP A 31 7.78 -11.56 -15.35
C ASP A 31 8.42 -10.57 -14.38
N ARG A 32 7.86 -9.38 -14.27
CA ARG A 32 8.39 -8.33 -13.40
C ARG A 32 8.28 -8.72 -11.93
N LEU A 33 7.13 -9.24 -11.53
CA LEU A 33 6.89 -9.67 -10.14
C LEU A 33 7.61 -10.96 -9.77
N SER A 34 8.05 -11.77 -10.74
CA SER A 34 8.86 -12.97 -10.47
C SER A 34 10.20 -12.66 -9.79
N GLN A 35 10.71 -11.43 -9.91
CA GLN A 35 11.92 -10.95 -9.23
C GLN A 35 11.66 -10.46 -7.80
N VAL A 36 10.40 -10.40 -7.38
CA VAL A 36 10.00 -9.98 -6.03
C VAL A 36 9.66 -11.23 -5.23
N LYS A 37 10.35 -11.43 -4.10
CA LYS A 37 10.15 -12.65 -3.28
C LYS A 37 8.82 -12.66 -2.55
N ARG A 38 8.34 -11.46 -2.11
CA ARG A 38 7.10 -11.31 -1.36
C ARG A 38 6.30 -10.11 -1.82
N LEU A 39 5.03 -10.33 -2.14
CA LEU A 39 4.05 -9.27 -2.40
C LEU A 39 3.20 -9.07 -1.15
N ILE A 40 3.27 -7.89 -0.57
CA ILE A 40 2.59 -7.56 0.70
C ILE A 40 1.67 -6.37 0.46
N ALA A 41 0.36 -6.58 0.58
CA ALA A 41 -0.62 -5.51 0.52
C ALA A 41 -0.90 -4.95 1.91
N ILE A 42 -0.88 -3.62 2.04
CA ILE A 42 -1.36 -2.90 3.22
C ILE A 42 -2.69 -2.26 2.85
N ALA A 43 -3.76 -2.78 3.40
CA ALA A 43 -5.12 -2.42 3.04
C ALA A 43 -5.92 -1.91 4.24
N SER A 44 -6.98 -1.18 3.98
CA SER A 44 -7.92 -0.73 5.00
C SER A 44 -9.33 -0.64 4.43
N GLY A 45 -10.30 -0.98 5.24
CA GLY A 45 -11.69 -0.86 4.85
C GLY A 45 -12.22 0.58 4.88
N LYS A 46 -11.52 1.52 5.56
CA LYS A 46 -11.92 2.91 5.75
C LYS A 46 -10.72 3.84 5.64
N GLY A 47 -10.94 5.05 5.14
CA GLY A 47 -9.93 6.10 5.10
C GLY A 47 -9.59 6.67 6.47
N GLY A 48 -8.39 7.25 6.61
CA GLY A 48 -7.97 7.95 7.82
C GLY A 48 -7.51 7.05 8.99
N VAL A 49 -7.29 5.76 8.76
CA VAL A 49 -6.81 4.82 9.79
C VAL A 49 -5.28 4.81 9.94
N GLY A 50 -4.55 5.63 9.18
CA GLY A 50 -3.09 5.72 9.25
C GLY A 50 -2.34 4.66 8.42
N LYS A 51 -3.00 4.02 7.47
CA LYS A 51 -2.47 2.97 6.61
C LYS A 51 -1.13 3.36 5.96
N SER A 52 -1.07 4.47 5.22
CA SER A 52 0.13 4.93 4.50
C SER A 52 1.28 5.29 5.45
N ALA A 53 1.00 5.85 6.63
CA ALA A 53 2.02 6.10 7.65
C ALA A 53 2.62 4.79 8.19
N ILE A 54 1.81 3.75 8.39
CA ILE A 54 2.27 2.42 8.75
C ILE A 54 3.10 1.81 7.62
N THR A 55 2.62 1.91 6.36
CA THR A 55 3.34 1.42 5.17
C THR A 55 4.73 2.05 5.07
N ALA A 56 4.83 3.38 5.20
CA ALA A 56 6.11 4.09 5.13
C ALA A 56 7.07 3.67 6.24
N ASN A 57 6.60 3.59 7.50
CA ASN A 57 7.43 3.17 8.62
C ASN A 57 7.86 1.70 8.50
N LEU A 58 6.97 0.82 8.05
CA LEU A 58 7.28 -0.58 7.79
C LEU A 58 8.35 -0.72 6.70
N ALA A 59 8.23 0.02 5.58
CA ALA A 59 9.21 0.02 4.51
C ALA A 59 10.59 0.44 5.00
N VAL A 60 10.67 1.56 5.72
CA VAL A 60 11.94 2.06 6.29
C VAL A 60 12.52 1.08 7.32
N GLY A 61 11.68 0.55 8.22
CA GLY A 61 12.14 -0.40 9.24
C GLY A 61 12.72 -1.69 8.63
N LEU A 62 12.07 -2.23 7.58
CA LEU A 62 12.57 -3.40 6.85
C LEU A 62 13.88 -3.09 6.09
N ALA A 63 13.96 -1.93 5.42
CA ALA A 63 15.18 -1.51 4.73
C ALA A 63 16.35 -1.35 5.70
N LYS A 64 16.14 -0.79 6.90
CA LYS A 64 17.14 -0.71 7.97
C LYS A 64 17.62 -2.08 8.48
N LYS A 65 16.77 -3.11 8.38
CA LYS A 65 17.15 -4.50 8.68
C LYS A 65 17.92 -5.17 7.52
N GLY A 66 18.20 -4.45 6.45
CA GLY A 66 18.98 -4.89 5.30
C GLY A 66 18.18 -5.60 4.21
N PHE A 67 16.85 -5.56 4.25
CA PHE A 67 16.02 -6.07 3.17
C PHE A 67 15.96 -5.08 2.01
N LYS A 68 15.93 -5.60 0.79
CA LYS A 68 15.63 -4.83 -0.42
C LYS A 68 14.13 -4.65 -0.55
N ILE A 69 13.65 -3.44 -0.28
CA ILE A 69 12.22 -3.14 -0.19
C ILE A 69 11.79 -2.20 -1.31
N GLY A 70 10.71 -2.59 -1.99
CA GLY A 70 9.93 -1.70 -2.84
C GLY A 70 8.65 -1.24 -2.12
N ALA A 71 8.18 -0.04 -2.45
CA ALA A 71 6.90 0.47 -1.99
C ALA A 71 6.17 1.19 -3.12
N THR A 72 4.91 0.83 -3.35
CA THR A 72 4.07 1.50 -4.34
C THR A 72 2.79 2.01 -3.73
N ASP A 73 2.38 3.21 -4.15
CA ASP A 73 1.14 3.85 -3.75
C ASP A 73 0.09 3.61 -4.83
N ALA A 74 -0.90 2.79 -4.51
CA ALA A 74 -2.02 2.50 -5.39
C ALA A 74 -3.17 3.52 -5.25
N ASP A 75 -3.05 4.53 -4.40
CA ASP A 75 -4.03 5.61 -4.25
C ASP A 75 -3.75 6.74 -5.25
N LEU A 76 -4.44 6.68 -6.39
CA LEU A 76 -4.25 7.66 -7.46
C LEU A 76 -4.86 9.02 -7.15
N ASN A 77 -5.83 9.09 -6.25
CA ASN A 77 -6.56 10.32 -5.93
C ASN A 77 -5.91 11.12 -4.80
N GLY A 78 -5.19 10.43 -3.92
CA GLY A 78 -4.52 11.02 -2.77
C GLY A 78 -3.16 10.38 -2.48
N PRO A 79 -2.24 10.36 -3.47
CA PRO A 79 -0.94 9.72 -3.27
C PRO A 79 -0.20 10.44 -2.15
N SER A 80 0.29 9.70 -1.19
CA SER A 80 0.97 10.25 -0.01
C SER A 80 2.31 9.57 0.29
N LEU A 81 2.49 8.38 -0.24
CA LEU A 81 3.65 7.54 0.09
C LEU A 81 4.97 8.14 -0.43
N GLY A 82 4.95 8.81 -1.58
CA GLY A 82 6.11 9.50 -2.13
C GLY A 82 6.64 10.59 -1.19
N ARG A 83 5.74 11.39 -0.60
CA ARG A 83 6.07 12.40 0.41
C ARG A 83 6.57 11.75 1.69
N MET A 84 5.88 10.74 2.19
CA MET A 84 6.20 10.05 3.44
C MET A 84 7.55 9.33 3.40
N LEU A 85 8.00 8.91 2.21
CA LEU A 85 9.31 8.29 1.96
C LEU A 85 10.37 9.26 1.41
N ASN A 86 10.06 10.57 1.40
CA ASN A 86 10.97 11.65 1.00
C ASN A 86 11.52 11.51 -0.43
N VAL A 87 10.63 11.16 -1.36
CA VAL A 87 10.97 11.10 -2.81
C VAL A 87 10.17 12.10 -3.64
N SER A 88 9.37 12.98 -3.03
CA SER A 88 8.63 14.03 -3.73
C SER A 88 9.55 14.88 -4.60
N GLY A 89 9.16 15.08 -5.86
CA GLY A 89 9.96 15.81 -6.83
C GLY A 89 11.17 15.06 -7.41
N ALA A 90 11.38 13.80 -7.04
CA ALA A 90 12.37 12.96 -7.70
C ALA A 90 11.96 12.73 -9.17
N LYS A 91 12.95 12.84 -10.06
CA LYS A 91 12.73 12.58 -11.49
C LYS A 91 12.88 11.08 -11.76
N LEU A 92 11.82 10.49 -12.29
CA LEU A 92 11.86 9.12 -12.78
C LEU A 92 12.79 9.04 -14.00
N ARG A 93 13.45 7.91 -14.17
CA ARG A 93 14.33 7.64 -15.29
C ARG A 93 13.75 6.53 -16.13
N ASP A 94 13.68 6.76 -17.43
CA ASP A 94 13.34 5.73 -18.39
C ASP A 94 14.60 4.91 -18.71
N SER A 95 14.49 3.60 -18.68
CA SER A 95 15.50 2.66 -19.15
C SER A 95 14.98 1.84 -20.32
N ALA A 96 15.81 1.00 -20.91
CA ALA A 96 15.39 0.09 -21.98
C ALA A 96 14.34 -0.93 -21.49
N ASP A 97 14.42 -1.28 -20.19
CA ASP A 97 13.59 -2.31 -19.56
C ASP A 97 12.33 -1.76 -18.88
N GLY A 98 12.17 -0.44 -18.78
CA GLY A 98 11.03 0.21 -18.14
C GLY A 98 11.41 1.44 -17.33
N VAL A 99 10.59 1.81 -16.35
CA VAL A 99 10.79 2.99 -15.49
C VAL A 99 11.54 2.59 -14.23
N GLU A 100 12.64 3.26 -13.94
CA GLU A 100 13.36 3.07 -12.67
C GLU A 100 12.58 3.73 -11.52
N PRO A 101 12.36 3.02 -10.39
CA PRO A 101 11.72 3.61 -9.22
C PRO A 101 12.61 4.68 -8.58
N ALA A 102 12.00 5.65 -7.91
CA ALA A 102 12.76 6.60 -7.12
C ALA A 102 13.33 5.91 -5.87
N MET A 103 14.56 6.27 -5.48
CA MET A 103 15.20 5.71 -4.29
C MET A 103 15.05 6.68 -3.11
N SER A 104 14.44 6.22 -2.03
CA SER A 104 14.36 7.00 -0.79
C SER A 104 15.71 7.12 -0.11
N PRO A 105 15.92 8.14 0.76
CA PRO A 105 17.14 8.25 1.56
C PRO A 105 17.42 7.02 2.45
N ASP A 106 16.36 6.30 2.86
CA ASP A 106 16.46 5.08 3.67
C ASP A 106 16.64 3.80 2.83
N GLY A 107 16.79 3.91 1.50
CA GLY A 107 17.06 2.78 0.62
C GLY A 107 15.83 1.99 0.17
N VAL A 108 14.65 2.60 0.22
CA VAL A 108 13.39 2.02 -0.32
C VAL A 108 13.21 2.45 -1.77
N SER A 109 12.93 1.50 -2.66
CA SER A 109 12.52 1.77 -4.06
C SER A 109 11.05 2.18 -4.09
N VAL A 110 10.72 3.38 -4.59
CA VAL A 110 9.38 3.95 -4.48
C VAL A 110 8.80 4.27 -5.85
N MET A 111 7.54 3.87 -6.07
CA MET A 111 6.73 4.33 -7.19
C MET A 111 5.39 4.86 -6.68
N SER A 112 5.07 6.09 -7.03
CA SER A 112 3.84 6.78 -6.64
C SER A 112 3.35 7.68 -7.76
N MET A 113 2.05 7.89 -7.84
CA MET A 113 1.45 8.85 -8.78
C MET A 113 1.98 10.28 -8.61
N GLU A 114 2.42 10.63 -7.41
CA GLU A 114 3.03 11.93 -7.12
C GLU A 114 4.28 12.18 -8.00
N LEU A 115 5.04 11.12 -8.31
CA LEU A 115 6.26 11.21 -9.12
C LEU A 115 5.99 11.44 -10.62
N LEU A 116 4.77 11.19 -11.07
CA LEU A 116 4.33 11.43 -12.46
C LEU A 116 3.71 12.82 -12.66
N GLN A 117 3.49 13.58 -11.58
CA GLN A 117 2.93 14.93 -11.63
C GLN A 117 4.05 15.93 -11.90
N ASN A 118 3.84 16.82 -12.88
CA ASN A 118 4.81 17.88 -13.19
C ASN A 118 4.86 18.99 -12.12
N GLU A 119 3.80 19.12 -11.31
CA GLU A 119 3.68 20.08 -10.21
C GLU A 119 2.99 19.40 -9.03
N ALA A 120 3.58 19.44 -7.86
CA ALA A 120 3.11 18.73 -6.66
C ALA A 120 1.67 19.09 -6.21
N ASP A 121 1.18 20.26 -6.61
CA ASP A 121 -0.15 20.79 -6.27
C ASP A 121 -1.13 20.76 -7.46
N ALA A 122 -0.73 20.24 -8.62
CA ALA A 122 -1.61 20.19 -9.77
C ALA A 122 -2.64 19.06 -9.62
N PRO A 123 -3.95 19.37 -9.68
CA PRO A 123 -4.95 18.30 -9.71
C PRO A 123 -4.73 17.44 -10.94
N LEU A 124 -4.76 16.13 -10.77
CA LEU A 124 -4.70 15.17 -11.87
C LEU A 124 -5.81 15.48 -12.87
N LYS A 125 -5.47 16.13 -13.97
CA LYS A 125 -6.38 16.36 -15.10
C LYS A 125 -6.43 15.10 -15.95
N TRP A 126 -7.16 14.10 -15.47
CA TRP A 126 -7.61 13.04 -16.36
C TRP A 126 -8.48 13.68 -17.44
N ARG A 127 -8.20 13.42 -18.71
CA ARG A 127 -9.15 13.76 -19.77
C ARG A 127 -10.38 12.90 -19.56
N GLU A 128 -11.37 13.44 -18.85
CA GLU A 128 -12.66 12.76 -18.66
C GLU A 128 -13.31 12.53 -20.03
N PRO A 129 -13.62 11.28 -20.39
CA PRO A 129 -14.59 11.03 -21.44
C PRO A 129 -15.95 11.46 -20.88
N SER A 130 -16.69 12.22 -21.64
CA SER A 130 -17.96 12.89 -21.28
C SER A 130 -19.14 11.98 -20.95
N LEU A 131 -18.95 10.68 -20.73
CA LEU A 131 -19.99 9.69 -20.42
C LEU A 131 -19.47 8.64 -19.42
N GLY A 132 -19.98 8.66 -18.19
CA GLY A 132 -19.85 7.55 -17.23
C GLY A 132 -18.65 7.60 -16.28
N GLY A 133 -18.38 8.74 -15.64
CA GLY A 133 -17.19 9.00 -14.81
C GLY A 133 -16.77 7.89 -13.83
N PHE A 134 -17.70 7.23 -13.14
CA PHE A 134 -17.35 6.26 -12.08
C PHE A 134 -16.77 4.93 -12.61
N ILE A 135 -17.30 4.39 -13.70
CA ILE A 135 -16.81 3.12 -14.29
C ILE A 135 -15.43 3.33 -14.93
N TRP A 136 -15.21 4.46 -15.57
CA TRP A 136 -13.95 4.81 -16.21
C TRP A 136 -12.84 5.09 -15.22
N GLN A 137 -13.11 5.84 -14.15
CA GLN A 137 -12.15 6.14 -13.09
C GLN A 137 -11.63 4.85 -12.44
N SER A 138 -12.51 3.92 -12.20
CA SER A 138 -12.26 2.60 -11.66
C SER A 138 -11.37 1.73 -12.55
N SER A 139 -11.56 1.76 -13.85
CA SER A 139 -10.74 1.03 -14.82
C SER A 139 -9.36 1.67 -14.99
N LEU A 140 -9.28 3.00 -14.90
CA LEU A 140 -8.02 3.75 -14.95
C LEU A 140 -7.14 3.43 -13.73
N GLU A 141 -7.69 3.41 -12.52
CA GLU A 141 -6.94 3.09 -11.30
C GLU A 141 -6.30 1.70 -11.39
N THR A 142 -7.06 0.69 -11.83
CA THR A 142 -6.53 -0.67 -12.02
C THR A 142 -5.48 -0.72 -13.13
N GLY A 143 -5.69 0.03 -14.20
CA GLY A 143 -4.71 0.15 -15.30
C GLY A 143 -3.38 0.73 -14.84
N VAL A 144 -3.41 1.84 -14.10
CA VAL A 144 -2.20 2.48 -13.58
C VAL A 144 -1.48 1.60 -12.56
N LEU A 145 -2.21 0.94 -11.66
CA LEU A 145 -1.59 0.00 -10.74
C LEU A 145 -0.90 -1.15 -11.49
N ARG A 146 -1.53 -1.67 -12.54
CA ARG A 146 -0.92 -2.69 -13.41
C ARG A 146 0.37 -2.19 -14.06
N GLU A 147 0.38 -0.95 -14.57
CA GLU A 147 1.58 -0.32 -15.12
C GLU A 147 2.67 -0.14 -14.06
N PHE A 148 2.31 0.31 -12.83
CA PHE A 148 3.28 0.43 -11.74
C PHE A 148 3.92 -0.90 -11.35
N LEU A 149 3.14 -1.95 -11.37
CA LEU A 149 3.64 -3.28 -11.02
C LEU A 149 4.41 -3.93 -12.18
N GLY A 150 4.01 -3.69 -13.44
CA GLY A 150 4.56 -4.36 -14.63
C GLY A 150 5.64 -3.58 -15.36
N ASP A 151 5.57 -2.25 -15.41
CA ASP A 151 6.50 -1.43 -16.19
C ASP A 151 7.63 -0.81 -15.35
N VAL A 152 7.51 -0.81 -14.00
CA VAL A 152 8.59 -0.37 -13.11
C VAL A 152 9.64 -1.45 -12.97
N VAL A 153 10.91 -1.08 -13.10
CA VAL A 153 12.07 -1.97 -12.93
C VAL A 153 12.37 -2.14 -11.45
N TRP A 154 11.59 -3.00 -10.77
CA TRP A 154 11.74 -3.25 -9.33
C TRP A 154 13.06 -3.94 -8.98
N GLY A 155 13.57 -4.79 -9.89
CA GLY A 155 14.75 -5.64 -9.64
C GLY A 155 14.49 -6.72 -8.59
N ASP A 156 15.57 -7.28 -8.05
CA ASP A 156 15.51 -8.31 -7.00
C ASP A 156 15.10 -7.67 -5.68
N LEU A 157 13.83 -7.74 -5.32
CA LEU A 157 13.30 -7.28 -4.04
C LEU A 157 13.04 -8.46 -3.09
N ASP A 158 13.29 -8.25 -1.80
CA ASP A 158 12.84 -9.18 -0.77
C ASP A 158 11.34 -9.02 -0.49
N ALA A 159 10.82 -7.79 -0.59
CA ALA A 159 9.39 -7.54 -0.57
C ALA A 159 9.01 -6.26 -1.32
N LEU A 160 7.81 -6.28 -1.94
CA LEU A 160 7.14 -5.11 -2.48
C LEU A 160 5.89 -4.83 -1.63
N LEU A 161 5.88 -3.66 -0.98
CA LEU A 161 4.76 -3.18 -0.18
C LEU A 161 3.80 -2.38 -1.07
N ILE A 162 2.53 -2.76 -1.07
CA ILE A 162 1.49 -2.13 -1.89
C ILE A 162 0.53 -1.40 -0.95
N ASP A 163 0.58 -0.07 -0.93
CA ASP A 163 -0.33 0.78 -0.16
C ASP A 163 -1.66 0.92 -0.91
N VAL A 164 -2.66 0.13 -0.50
CA VAL A 164 -3.95 0.00 -1.20
C VAL A 164 -4.88 1.15 -0.82
N PRO A 165 -5.58 1.81 -1.76
CA PRO A 165 -6.60 2.80 -1.42
C PRO A 165 -7.65 2.25 -0.46
N PRO A 166 -8.26 3.08 0.40
CA PRO A 166 -9.27 2.61 1.32
C PRO A 166 -10.54 2.13 0.59
N GLY A 167 -11.14 1.07 1.10
CA GLY A 167 -12.40 0.52 0.58
C GLY A 167 -12.29 -0.93 0.12
N THR A 168 -13.37 -1.67 0.36
CA THR A 168 -13.44 -3.10 0.03
C THR A 168 -13.46 -3.39 -1.48
N ASP A 169 -13.96 -2.46 -2.29
CA ASP A 169 -13.92 -2.53 -3.75
C ASP A 169 -12.49 -2.44 -4.29
N LYS A 170 -11.64 -1.64 -3.65
CA LYS A 170 -10.22 -1.51 -4.00
C LYS A 170 -9.44 -2.76 -3.66
N ILE A 171 -9.73 -3.35 -2.49
CA ILE A 171 -9.16 -4.65 -2.09
C ILE A 171 -9.52 -5.72 -3.13
N LYS A 172 -10.79 -5.83 -3.51
CA LYS A 172 -11.24 -6.80 -4.50
C LYS A 172 -10.47 -6.68 -5.83
N ARG A 173 -10.30 -5.46 -6.33
CA ARG A 173 -9.56 -5.22 -7.58
C ARG A 173 -8.08 -5.56 -7.50
N LEU A 174 -7.45 -5.25 -6.36
CA LEU A 174 -6.07 -5.66 -6.13
C LEU A 174 -5.95 -7.18 -6.18
N LEU A 175 -6.85 -7.91 -5.52
CA LEU A 175 -6.84 -9.38 -5.49
C LEU A 175 -7.11 -10.00 -6.87
N GLU A 176 -7.95 -9.37 -7.69
CA GLU A 176 -8.14 -9.77 -9.09
C GLU A 176 -6.88 -9.53 -9.94
N LEU A 177 -6.10 -8.49 -9.62
CA LEU A 177 -4.85 -8.17 -10.33
C LEU A 177 -3.68 -9.04 -9.87
N LEU A 178 -3.62 -9.34 -8.57
CA LEU A 178 -2.54 -10.07 -7.90
C LEU A 178 -3.05 -11.31 -7.17
N PRO A 179 -3.40 -12.38 -7.90
CA PRO A 179 -3.84 -13.63 -7.26
C PRO A 179 -2.74 -14.33 -6.48
N SER A 180 -1.48 -13.96 -6.68
CA SER A 180 -0.30 -14.48 -5.97
C SER A 180 0.17 -13.58 -4.81
N LEU A 181 -0.73 -12.78 -4.23
CA LEU A 181 -0.41 -11.97 -3.07
C LEU A 181 -0.04 -12.85 -1.87
N ASP A 182 1.14 -12.63 -1.29
CA ASP A 182 1.66 -13.47 -0.20
C ASP A 182 1.07 -13.13 1.17
N LEU A 183 0.88 -11.83 1.44
CA LEU A 183 0.38 -11.34 2.74
C LEU A 183 -0.49 -10.12 2.53
N MET A 184 -1.61 -10.07 3.24
CA MET A 184 -2.43 -8.87 3.37
C MET A 184 -2.49 -8.41 4.82
N LEU A 185 -1.98 -7.20 5.09
CA LEU A 185 -2.10 -6.52 6.37
C LEU A 185 -3.30 -5.58 6.33
N LEU A 186 -4.31 -5.86 7.16
CA LEU A 186 -5.50 -5.03 7.31
C LEU A 186 -5.28 -4.04 8.45
N VAL A 187 -5.11 -2.76 8.09
CA VAL A 187 -4.98 -1.66 9.06
C VAL A 187 -6.37 -1.15 9.43
N THR A 188 -6.62 -1.06 10.72
CA THR A 188 -7.89 -0.62 11.29
C THR A 188 -7.68 0.22 12.55
N THR A 189 -8.74 0.85 13.04
CA THR A 189 -8.81 1.45 14.37
C THR A 189 -9.82 0.65 15.21
N PRO A 190 -9.68 0.59 16.55
CA PRO A 190 -10.57 -0.19 17.41
C PRO A 190 -11.94 0.52 17.60
N SER A 191 -12.70 0.68 16.50
CA SER A 191 -14.04 1.26 16.52
C SER A 191 -15.08 0.26 16.01
N GLU A 192 -16.29 0.26 16.58
CA GLU A 192 -17.36 -0.65 16.17
C GLU A 192 -17.70 -0.56 14.69
N THR A 193 -17.67 0.64 14.12
CA THR A 193 -17.98 0.84 12.69
C THR A 193 -16.94 0.19 11.78
N THR A 194 -15.70 0.00 12.23
CA THR A 194 -14.65 -0.65 11.43
C THR A 194 -14.76 -2.17 11.43
N ARG A 195 -15.40 -2.79 12.45
CA ARG A 195 -15.58 -4.26 12.55
C ARG A 195 -16.25 -4.85 11.31
N PHE A 196 -17.38 -4.28 10.88
CA PHE A 196 -18.12 -4.77 9.70
C PHE A 196 -17.30 -4.68 8.42
N VAL A 197 -16.53 -3.58 8.27
CA VAL A 197 -15.72 -3.37 7.07
C VAL A 197 -14.51 -4.29 7.05
N VAL A 198 -13.89 -4.54 8.21
CA VAL A 198 -12.81 -5.51 8.37
C VAL A 198 -13.31 -6.92 8.06
N ALA A 199 -14.45 -7.35 8.63
CA ALA A 199 -15.04 -8.66 8.34
C ALA A 199 -15.31 -8.86 6.84
N LYS A 200 -15.81 -7.84 6.15
CA LYS A 200 -16.00 -7.89 4.69
C LYS A 200 -14.68 -8.01 3.94
N SER A 201 -13.64 -7.29 4.37
CA SER A 201 -12.30 -7.36 3.76
C SER A 201 -11.66 -8.73 3.92
N ILE A 202 -11.86 -9.36 5.10
CA ILE A 202 -11.41 -10.73 5.39
C ILE A 202 -12.07 -11.72 4.44
N ARG A 203 -13.40 -11.67 4.30
CA ARG A 203 -14.14 -12.56 3.39
C ARG A 203 -13.62 -12.43 1.95
N LEU A 204 -13.41 -11.22 1.47
CA LEU A 204 -12.86 -10.99 0.13
C LEU A 204 -11.48 -11.62 -0.04
N ALA A 205 -10.61 -11.52 0.96
CA ALA A 205 -9.29 -12.11 0.93
C ALA A 205 -9.35 -13.65 0.98
N GLN A 206 -10.23 -14.22 1.80
CA GLN A 206 -10.48 -15.66 1.87
C GLN A 206 -11.06 -16.20 0.56
N GLU A 207 -12.04 -15.51 -0.04
CA GLU A 207 -12.59 -15.86 -1.36
C GLU A 207 -11.51 -15.84 -2.46
N ALA A 208 -10.53 -14.94 -2.35
CA ALA A 208 -9.37 -14.87 -3.23
C ALA A 208 -8.24 -15.85 -2.84
N MET A 209 -8.48 -16.72 -1.85
CA MET A 209 -7.52 -17.72 -1.35
C MET A 209 -6.19 -17.12 -0.87
N ILE A 210 -6.22 -15.92 -0.28
CA ILE A 210 -5.04 -15.35 0.38
C ILE A 210 -4.83 -16.08 1.71
N GLU A 211 -3.73 -16.82 1.80
CA GLU A 211 -3.43 -17.67 2.95
C GLU A 211 -3.03 -16.85 4.20
N ASN A 212 -2.34 -15.74 4.00
CA ASN A 212 -1.80 -14.94 5.09
C ASN A 212 -2.51 -13.59 5.19
N ILE A 213 -3.35 -13.43 6.20
CA ILE A 213 -4.04 -12.19 6.50
C ILE A 213 -3.69 -11.81 7.94
N GLY A 214 -3.22 -10.57 8.13
CA GLY A 214 -2.84 -10.04 9.44
C GLY A 214 -3.63 -8.79 9.79
N LEU A 215 -3.97 -8.62 11.07
CA LEU A 215 -4.63 -7.43 11.58
C LEU A 215 -3.62 -6.49 12.23
N VAL A 216 -3.66 -5.21 11.87
CA VAL A 216 -2.89 -4.14 12.51
C VAL A 216 -3.87 -3.11 13.06
N GLU A 217 -4.02 -3.06 14.38
CA GLU A 217 -4.82 -2.04 15.05
C GLU A 217 -3.97 -0.78 15.28
N ASN A 218 -4.30 0.29 14.57
CA ASN A 218 -3.68 1.59 14.77
C ASN A 218 -4.54 2.47 15.67
N MET A 219 -3.90 3.40 16.39
CA MET A 219 -4.55 4.28 17.36
C MET A 219 -5.29 3.49 18.47
N GLU A 220 -4.73 2.34 18.85
CA GLU A 220 -5.34 1.44 19.85
C GLU A 220 -5.48 2.12 21.21
N SER A 221 -4.47 2.87 21.62
CA SER A 221 -4.43 3.64 22.85
C SER A 221 -3.70 4.96 22.65
N HIS A 222 -3.85 5.86 23.60
CA HIS A 222 -3.04 7.06 23.76
C HIS A 222 -2.28 6.99 25.06
N VAL A 223 -0.97 7.11 24.99
CA VAL A 223 -0.11 7.18 26.18
C VAL A 223 0.16 8.65 26.50
N CYS A 224 -0.28 9.10 27.65
CA CYS A 224 -0.08 10.48 28.10
C CYS A 224 1.43 10.78 28.24
N PRO A 225 1.98 11.78 27.53
CA PRO A 225 3.41 12.07 27.60
C PRO A 225 3.86 12.61 28.96
N SER A 226 2.92 13.10 29.79
CA SER A 226 3.24 13.69 31.11
C SER A 226 3.25 12.66 32.24
N CYS A 227 2.37 11.64 32.21
CA CYS A 227 2.21 10.69 33.33
C CYS A 227 2.32 9.22 32.90
N GLY A 228 2.47 8.92 31.61
CA GLY A 228 2.57 7.55 31.10
C GLY A 228 1.25 6.76 31.14
N HIS A 229 0.14 7.35 31.60
CA HIS A 229 -1.15 6.67 31.65
C HIS A 229 -1.64 6.35 30.22
N ALA A 230 -1.91 5.06 29.97
CA ALA A 230 -2.50 4.62 28.71
C ALA A 230 -4.03 4.67 28.81
N SER A 231 -4.67 5.31 27.84
CA SER A 231 -6.12 5.39 27.72
C SER A 231 -6.54 4.98 26.30
N ARG A 232 -7.70 4.30 26.17
CA ARG A 232 -8.26 3.98 24.86
C ARG A 232 -8.86 5.24 24.23
N LEU A 233 -8.59 5.44 22.92
CA LEU A 233 -9.16 6.57 22.18
C LEU A 233 -10.59 6.30 21.70
N PHE A 234 -10.90 5.05 21.38
CA PHE A 234 -12.19 4.62 20.87
C PHE A 234 -12.80 3.69 21.91
N GLY A 235 -13.85 4.14 22.57
CA GLY A 235 -14.71 3.43 23.51
C GLY A 235 -14.27 2.08 24.09
N THR A 236 -15.17 1.36 24.71
CA THR A 236 -14.95 -0.02 25.19
C THR A 236 -15.14 -1.07 24.09
N GLY A 237 -14.90 -0.71 22.83
CA GLY A 237 -15.01 -1.68 21.72
C GLY A 237 -14.28 -2.97 22.11
N GLN A 238 -15.04 -4.05 22.27
CA GLN A 238 -14.50 -5.38 22.45
C GLN A 238 -13.52 -5.62 21.31
N ALA A 239 -12.37 -6.21 21.62
CA ALA A 239 -11.37 -6.52 20.62
C ALA A 239 -12.04 -7.28 19.46
N LEU A 240 -11.61 -7.00 18.23
CA LEU A 240 -12.12 -7.69 17.02
C LEU A 240 -12.03 -9.23 17.13
N GLU A 241 -11.30 -9.70 18.13
CA GLU A 241 -11.05 -11.12 18.44
C GLU A 241 -12.24 -11.84 19.07
N GLU A 242 -13.18 -11.14 19.76
CA GLU A 242 -14.19 -11.82 20.59
C GLU A 242 -15.42 -12.34 19.81
N ASP A 243 -15.70 -11.83 18.61
CA ASP A 243 -16.91 -12.18 17.85
C ASP A 243 -16.62 -12.79 16.46
N ALA A 244 -15.36 -13.03 16.09
CA ALA A 244 -15.03 -13.69 14.84
C ALA A 244 -15.08 -15.20 15.01
N GLU A 245 -15.77 -15.91 14.13
CA GLU A 245 -15.74 -17.39 14.08
C GLU A 245 -14.30 -17.90 13.95
N GLU A 246 -13.41 -17.14 13.30
CA GLU A 246 -11.96 -17.33 13.29
C GLU A 246 -11.26 -15.98 13.54
N PRO A 247 -10.61 -15.76 14.70
CA PRO A 247 -9.88 -14.55 14.97
C PRO A 247 -8.65 -14.46 14.07
N LEU A 248 -8.50 -13.29 13.40
CA LEU A 248 -7.31 -13.04 12.59
C LEU A 248 -6.04 -12.93 13.46
N PRO A 249 -4.91 -13.40 12.96
CA PRO A 249 -3.62 -13.15 13.61
C PRO A 249 -3.40 -11.66 13.83
N GLN A 250 -3.21 -11.25 15.07
CA GLN A 250 -2.86 -9.89 15.45
C GLN A 250 -1.38 -9.64 15.12
N TRP A 251 -1.11 -8.76 14.15
CA TRP A 251 0.26 -8.45 13.72
C TRP A 251 0.85 -7.24 14.42
N GLY A 252 0.01 -6.26 14.82
CA GLY A 252 0.47 -5.09 15.54
C GLY A 252 -0.65 -4.34 16.23
N ARG A 253 -0.33 -3.73 17.39
CA ARG A 253 -1.16 -2.74 18.07
C ARG A 253 -0.33 -1.49 18.25
N ILE A 254 -0.70 -0.45 17.50
CA ILE A 254 0.08 0.77 17.39
C ILE A 254 -0.64 1.87 18.20
N PRO A 255 -0.02 2.41 19.25
CA PRO A 255 -0.59 3.53 20.00
C PRO A 255 -0.68 4.80 19.14
N PHE A 256 -1.66 5.63 19.43
CA PHE A 256 -1.75 6.96 18.82
C PHE A 256 -0.61 7.85 19.33
N ASP A 257 0.13 8.40 18.37
CA ASP A 257 1.18 9.38 18.63
C ASP A 257 1.12 10.46 17.54
N PRO A 258 0.86 11.73 17.89
CA PRO A 258 0.82 12.81 16.91
C PRO A 258 2.15 13.00 16.17
N ARG A 259 3.28 12.56 16.77
CA ARG A 259 4.59 12.61 16.14
C ARG A 259 4.70 11.69 14.94
N LEU A 260 3.91 10.59 14.89
CA LEU A 260 3.87 9.70 13.73
C LEU A 260 3.41 10.45 12.48
N GLY A 261 2.32 11.22 12.57
CA GLY A 261 1.86 12.07 11.47
C GLY A 261 2.88 13.16 11.14
N ALA A 262 3.35 13.88 12.15
CA ALA A 262 4.29 14.99 11.96
C ALA A 262 5.62 14.56 11.32
N SER A 263 6.15 13.37 11.66
CA SER A 263 7.37 12.84 11.05
C SER A 263 7.15 12.40 9.60
N THR A 264 6.05 11.70 9.31
CA THR A 264 5.72 11.28 7.94
C THR A 264 5.43 12.45 7.01
N ASP A 265 4.78 13.52 7.49
CA ASP A 265 4.58 14.76 6.73
C ASP A 265 5.90 15.44 6.34
N GLN A 266 6.96 15.21 7.12
CA GLN A 266 8.32 15.68 6.85
C GLN A 266 9.17 14.69 6.06
N GLY A 267 8.58 13.61 5.55
CA GLY A 267 9.29 12.55 4.83
C GLY A 267 10.26 11.76 5.70
N ARG A 268 9.97 11.61 6.98
CA ARG A 268 10.79 10.88 7.96
C ARG A 268 9.99 9.81 8.69
N SER A 269 10.61 8.68 8.93
CA SER A 269 10.02 7.61 9.73
C SER A 269 10.12 7.91 11.22
N LEU A 270 9.06 7.61 11.99
CA LEU A 270 9.07 7.73 13.44
C LEU A 270 10.09 6.77 14.07
N ILE A 271 10.26 5.58 13.50
CA ILE A 271 11.29 4.62 13.92
C ILE A 271 12.69 5.24 13.85
N SER A 272 12.93 6.16 12.92
CA SER A 272 14.22 6.83 12.77
C SER A 272 14.38 8.05 13.68
N THR A 273 13.30 8.81 13.87
CA THR A 273 13.35 10.11 14.58
C THR A 273 13.12 9.98 16.08
N GLU A 274 12.32 9.01 16.50
CA GLU A 274 11.90 8.82 17.90
C GLU A 274 11.90 7.33 18.28
N PRO A 275 13.05 6.63 18.15
CA PRO A 275 13.12 5.16 18.28
C PRO A 275 12.65 4.63 19.64
N ASP A 276 12.81 5.45 20.69
CA ASP A 276 12.44 5.06 22.06
C ASP A 276 10.97 5.36 22.40
N SER A 277 10.20 5.94 21.47
CA SER A 277 8.79 6.20 21.70
C SER A 277 7.99 4.88 21.71
N VAL A 278 6.94 4.81 22.55
CA VAL A 278 6.08 3.62 22.63
C VAL A 278 5.53 3.21 21.26
N THR A 279 5.19 4.20 20.43
CA THR A 279 4.67 3.98 19.07
C THR A 279 5.76 3.47 18.13
N ALA A 280 7.00 3.99 18.22
CA ALA A 280 8.10 3.47 17.42
C ALA A 280 8.45 2.03 17.79
N VAL A 281 8.45 1.69 19.07
CA VAL A 281 8.67 0.31 19.55
C VAL A 281 7.58 -0.62 19.00
N ALA A 282 6.31 -0.21 19.05
CA ALA A 282 5.21 -1.00 18.49
C ALA A 282 5.32 -1.17 16.95
N LEU A 283 5.81 -0.15 16.23
CA LEU A 283 6.11 -0.25 14.79
C LEU A 283 7.30 -1.19 14.53
N GLU A 284 8.34 -1.16 15.37
CA GLU A 284 9.47 -2.09 15.27
C GLU A 284 9.04 -3.55 15.52
N ASP A 285 8.10 -3.80 16.43
CA ASP A 285 7.52 -5.13 16.64
C ASP A 285 6.79 -5.64 15.38
N LEU A 286 6.05 -4.75 14.69
CA LEU A 286 5.44 -5.06 13.41
C LEU A 286 6.51 -5.37 12.34
N VAL A 287 7.55 -4.53 12.24
CA VAL A 287 8.70 -4.75 11.33
C VAL A 287 9.36 -6.09 11.60
N GLU A 288 9.55 -6.46 12.87
CA GLU A 288 10.16 -7.75 13.25
C GLU A 288 9.30 -8.94 12.81
N ARG A 289 7.98 -8.86 12.98
CA ARG A 289 7.05 -9.92 12.51
C ARG A 289 7.09 -10.07 11.00
N VAL A 290 7.01 -8.95 10.26
CA VAL A 290 7.08 -8.98 8.79
C VAL A 290 8.45 -9.47 8.33
N SER A 291 9.54 -9.08 9.01
CA SER A 291 10.88 -9.56 8.68
C SER A 291 11.04 -11.08 8.83
N LYS A 292 10.44 -11.65 9.88
CA LYS A 292 10.40 -13.10 10.08
C LYS A 292 9.60 -13.80 8.99
N TYR A 293 8.46 -13.22 8.60
CA TYR A 293 7.64 -13.73 7.51
C TYR A 293 8.41 -13.75 6.18
N ILE A 294 9.11 -12.66 5.85
CA ILE A 294 9.92 -12.58 4.62
C ILE A 294 11.02 -13.66 4.60
N LYS A 295 11.65 -13.95 5.77
CA LYS A 295 12.74 -14.94 5.88
C LYS A 295 12.25 -16.39 5.92
N GLY A 296 11.06 -16.63 6.46
CA GLY A 296 10.58 -17.97 6.80
C GLY A 296 9.70 -18.61 5.72
N GLY A 297 9.49 -17.94 4.61
CA GLY A 297 8.72 -18.44 3.49
C GLY A 297 9.55 -19.12 2.42
#